data_e5f13d5cab2fd59cea766c042254a2fd
#
_entry.id   e5f13d5cab2fd59cea766c042254a2fd
#
_cell.length_a   1.000
_cell.length_b   1.000
_cell.length_c   1.000
_cell.angle_alpha   90.00
_cell.angle_beta   90.00
_cell.angle_gamma   90.00
#
_symmetry.space_group_name_H-M   'P 1'
#
loop_
_entity.id
_entity.type
_entity.pdbx_description
1 polymer ?
#
loop_
_entity_poly.entity_id
_entity_poly.type
_entity_poly.pdbx_seq_one_letter_code
_entity_poly.pdbx_strand_id
1 'polypeptide(L)'
;DHRDRLDAPAIYMGWYRPHAQGQWRSPRWPVPPGAIGFHLHSFSGTSVRSTKTWLGAFIAQGYCATVGNVYEPYLEHTHRPHVLLAHLMSGGSFGEAVALSTPSLSWQSVAIGDPLYRPFKVSLAEQLKSSEVSTFTDYACLREINRMLKQEGSEPSIAYARSKFISQPSLALA
;
A
#
# COMPACT_ATOMS: atom_id res chain seq x y z
N ASP A 1 -0.37 -8.74 -22.03
CA ASP A 1 -0.63 -7.44 -21.44
C ASP A 1 -0.54 -7.57 -19.92
N HIS A 2 0.44 -6.91 -19.30
CA HIS A 2 0.73 -7.02 -17.85
C HIS A 2 -0.40 -6.48 -16.94
N ARG A 3 -1.45 -5.96 -17.52
CA ARG A 3 -2.58 -5.36 -16.82
C ARG A 3 -3.50 -6.35 -16.11
N ASP A 4 -3.38 -7.62 -16.43
CA ASP A 4 -4.21 -8.69 -15.85
C ASP A 4 -3.61 -9.32 -14.58
N ARG A 5 -2.40 -8.89 -14.18
CA ARG A 5 -1.67 -9.42 -13.03
C ARG A 5 -1.63 -8.47 -11.82
N LEU A 6 -2.67 -7.73 -11.58
CA LEU A 6 -2.78 -7.05 -10.30
C LEU A 6 -3.43 -8.05 -9.32
N ASP A 7 -2.62 -8.93 -8.79
CA ASP A 7 -2.92 -9.63 -7.56
C ASP A 7 -3.26 -8.54 -6.54
N ALA A 8 -4.41 -8.64 -5.87
CA ALA A 8 -4.97 -7.61 -5.03
C ALA A 8 -3.90 -6.94 -4.14
N PRO A 9 -3.43 -5.74 -4.43
CA PRO A 9 -2.31 -5.16 -3.71
C PRO A 9 -2.72 -4.75 -2.31
N ALA A 10 -1.88 -5.07 -1.33
CA ALA A 10 -2.04 -4.56 0.03
C ALA A 10 -1.88 -3.03 0.09
N ILE A 11 -1.09 -2.47 -0.81
CA ILE A 11 -0.97 -1.04 -1.01
C ILE A 11 -1.09 -0.75 -2.49
N TYR A 12 -2.02 0.13 -2.82
CA TYR A 12 -2.14 0.68 -4.17
C TYR A 12 -1.88 2.18 -4.15
N MET A 13 -0.96 2.61 -4.98
CA MET A 13 -0.73 4.02 -5.27
C MET A 13 -0.73 4.24 -6.78
N GLY A 14 -1.77 4.88 -7.27
CA GLY A 14 -1.96 5.15 -8.69
C GLY A 14 -2.05 6.63 -9.00
N TRP A 15 -2.05 6.93 -10.29
CA TRP A 15 -1.99 8.30 -10.76
C TRP A 15 -2.83 8.52 -12.02
N TYR A 16 -3.47 9.68 -12.09
CA TYR A 16 -3.95 10.41 -13.26
C TYR A 16 -5.23 9.90 -13.95
N ARG A 17 -5.74 8.74 -13.69
CA ARG A 17 -7.00 8.29 -14.29
C ARG A 17 -8.20 8.93 -13.58
N PRO A 18 -9.14 9.59 -14.32
CA PRO A 18 -10.25 10.30 -13.68
C PRO A 18 -11.25 9.37 -12.98
N HIS A 19 -11.39 8.14 -13.47
CA HIS A 19 -12.35 7.17 -12.94
C HIS A 19 -11.70 5.82 -12.68
N ALA A 20 -12.18 5.13 -11.66
CA ALA A 20 -11.83 3.74 -11.42
C ALA A 20 -12.26 2.88 -12.62
N GLN A 21 -11.35 2.05 -13.13
CA GLN A 21 -11.53 1.25 -14.33
C GLN A 21 -11.03 -0.18 -14.13
N GLY A 22 -11.45 -1.09 -15.03
CA GLY A 22 -11.01 -2.47 -15.03
C GLY A 22 -11.32 -3.15 -13.71
N GLN A 23 -10.35 -3.82 -13.15
CA GLN A 23 -10.48 -4.55 -11.88
C GLN A 23 -10.85 -3.67 -10.67
N TRP A 24 -10.60 -2.37 -10.71
CA TRP A 24 -11.02 -1.44 -9.63
C TRP A 24 -12.52 -1.21 -9.58
N ARG A 25 -13.23 -1.51 -10.66
CA ARG A 25 -14.72 -1.49 -10.69
C ARG A 25 -15.34 -2.86 -10.48
N SER A 26 -14.62 -3.91 -10.83
CA SER A 26 -15.10 -5.29 -10.74
C SER A 26 -13.90 -6.16 -10.35
N PRO A 27 -13.56 -6.22 -9.05
CA PRO A 27 -12.39 -6.93 -8.60
C PRO A 27 -12.53 -8.42 -8.85
N ARG A 28 -11.54 -9.03 -9.46
CA ARG A 28 -11.45 -10.49 -9.64
C ARG A 28 -10.95 -11.19 -8.37
N TRP A 29 -10.27 -10.45 -7.52
CA TRP A 29 -9.61 -10.96 -6.33
C TRP A 29 -9.99 -10.15 -5.11
N PRO A 30 -10.21 -10.77 -3.96
CA PRO A 30 -10.45 -10.05 -2.73
C PRO A 30 -9.22 -9.22 -2.35
N VAL A 31 -9.45 -8.00 -1.95
CA VAL A 31 -8.39 -7.14 -1.42
C VAL A 31 -7.97 -7.69 -0.04
N PRO A 32 -6.67 -7.82 0.24
CA PRO A 32 -6.24 -8.35 1.51
C PRO A 32 -6.68 -7.45 2.68
N PRO A 33 -7.02 -8.04 3.84
CA PRO A 33 -7.34 -7.25 5.02
C PRO A 33 -6.23 -6.26 5.35
N GLY A 34 -6.59 -5.02 5.62
CA GLY A 34 -5.61 -3.98 5.91
C GLY A 34 -5.10 -3.22 4.69
N ALA A 35 -5.63 -3.47 3.50
CA ALA A 35 -5.17 -2.78 2.30
C ALA A 35 -5.45 -1.27 2.33
N ILE A 36 -4.51 -0.50 1.77
CA ILE A 36 -4.58 0.96 1.65
C ILE A 36 -4.58 1.34 0.17
N GLY A 37 -5.55 2.16 -0.23
CA GLY A 37 -5.68 2.67 -1.59
C GLY A 37 -5.45 4.17 -1.67
N PHE A 38 -4.65 4.62 -2.64
CA PHE A 38 -4.51 6.02 -2.98
C PHE A 38 -4.42 6.19 -4.49
N HIS A 39 -5.26 7.05 -5.05
CA HIS A 39 -5.17 7.44 -6.44
C HIS A 39 -5.15 8.94 -6.59
N LEU A 40 -4.03 9.47 -7.07
CA LEU A 40 -3.83 10.89 -7.29
C LEU A 40 -4.65 11.36 -8.49
N HIS A 41 -5.74 12.04 -8.21
CA HIS A 41 -6.58 12.70 -9.20
C HIS A 41 -7.43 13.79 -8.55
N SER A 42 -7.72 14.85 -9.29
CA SER A 42 -8.44 16.04 -8.81
C SER A 42 -9.77 15.75 -8.15
N PHE A 43 -10.49 14.76 -8.64
CA PHE A 43 -11.84 14.42 -8.21
C PHE A 43 -11.97 12.97 -7.73
N SER A 44 -10.87 12.42 -7.20
CA SER A 44 -10.82 11.02 -6.77
C SER A 44 -11.80 10.70 -5.62
N GLY A 45 -12.18 11.70 -4.84
CA GLY A 45 -13.00 11.59 -3.64
C GLY A 45 -14.37 12.26 -3.71
N THR A 46 -14.88 12.62 -4.89
CA THR A 46 -16.17 13.32 -5.03
C THR A 46 -17.38 12.55 -4.55
N SER A 47 -17.26 11.23 -4.41
CA SER A 47 -18.32 10.37 -3.86
C SER A 47 -17.73 9.12 -3.22
N VAL A 48 -18.14 8.83 -2.01
CA VAL A 48 -17.84 7.57 -1.32
C VAL A 48 -18.82 6.44 -1.69
N ARG A 49 -19.94 6.80 -2.34
CA ARG A 49 -21.01 5.84 -2.70
C ARG A 49 -20.93 5.35 -4.15
N SER A 50 -20.09 5.99 -4.96
CA SER A 50 -19.98 5.66 -6.38
C SER A 50 -18.68 4.92 -6.66
N THR A 51 -18.77 3.70 -7.17
CA THR A 51 -17.61 2.93 -7.64
C THR A 51 -16.97 3.49 -8.92
N LYS A 52 -17.52 4.56 -9.49
CA LYS A 52 -16.87 5.30 -10.58
C LYS A 52 -15.74 6.17 -10.05
N THR A 53 -15.86 6.70 -8.83
CA THR A 53 -14.78 7.44 -8.16
C THR A 53 -13.77 6.48 -7.56
N TRP A 54 -12.53 6.90 -7.44
CA TRP A 54 -11.48 6.05 -6.86
C TRP A 54 -11.75 5.73 -5.40
N LEU A 55 -12.14 6.73 -4.62
CA LEU A 55 -12.44 6.55 -3.21
C LEU A 55 -13.57 5.54 -2.98
N GLY A 56 -14.66 5.71 -3.71
CA GLY A 56 -15.80 4.80 -3.64
C GLY A 56 -15.48 3.39 -4.12
N ALA A 57 -14.63 3.25 -5.15
CA ALA A 57 -14.17 1.97 -5.63
C ALA A 57 -13.31 1.25 -4.59
N PHE A 58 -12.39 1.94 -3.94
CA PHE A 58 -11.56 1.35 -2.88
C PHE A 58 -12.40 0.86 -1.70
N ILE A 59 -13.33 1.69 -1.23
CA ILE A 59 -14.24 1.31 -0.13
C ILE A 59 -15.06 0.08 -0.50
N ALA A 60 -15.65 0.08 -1.70
CA ALA A 60 -16.46 -1.04 -2.16
C ALA A 60 -15.67 -2.34 -2.31
N GLN A 61 -14.36 -2.26 -2.52
CA GLN A 61 -13.47 -3.42 -2.63
C GLN A 61 -12.88 -3.86 -1.28
N GLY A 62 -13.15 -3.15 -0.19
CA GLY A 62 -12.68 -3.50 1.13
C GLY A 62 -11.32 -2.93 1.52
N TYR A 63 -10.83 -1.91 0.83
CA TYR A 63 -9.70 -1.13 1.33
C TYR A 63 -10.09 -0.47 2.65
N CYS A 64 -9.25 -0.61 3.67
CA CYS A 64 -9.54 -0.11 5.01
C CYS A 64 -9.10 1.34 5.22
N ALA A 65 -8.26 1.88 4.34
CA ALA A 65 -7.81 3.26 4.40
C ALA A 65 -7.58 3.83 2.98
N THR A 66 -8.01 5.05 2.76
CA THR A 66 -7.87 5.76 1.49
C THR A 66 -7.94 7.28 1.68
N VAL A 67 -7.31 8.02 0.78
CA VAL A 67 -7.40 9.48 0.71
C VAL A 67 -7.81 9.91 -0.69
N GLY A 68 -8.48 11.06 -0.80
CA GLY A 68 -8.92 11.57 -2.09
C GLY A 68 -9.26 13.04 -2.05
N ASN A 69 -9.48 13.62 -3.22
CA ASN A 69 -9.83 15.02 -3.39
C ASN A 69 -11.28 15.14 -3.85
N VAL A 70 -12.02 16.04 -3.22
CA VAL A 70 -13.42 16.33 -3.54
C VAL A 70 -13.53 17.37 -4.65
N TYR A 71 -12.58 18.29 -4.70
CA TYR A 71 -12.49 19.33 -5.71
C TYR A 71 -11.03 19.51 -6.15
N GLU A 72 -10.81 20.20 -7.27
CA GLU A 72 -9.49 20.38 -7.89
C GLU A 72 -8.45 20.94 -6.89
N PRO A 73 -7.49 20.14 -6.43
CA PRO A 73 -6.47 20.60 -5.47
C PRO A 73 -5.23 21.15 -6.18
N TYR A 74 -5.12 20.95 -7.49
CA TYR A 74 -3.83 20.95 -8.19
C TYR A 74 -2.82 20.04 -7.46
N LEU A 75 -1.59 19.99 -7.88
CA LEU A 75 -0.56 19.19 -7.17
C LEU A 75 -0.16 19.81 -5.83
N GLU A 76 -0.43 21.08 -5.66
CA GLU A 76 -0.03 21.86 -4.48
C GLU A 76 -0.80 21.48 -3.22
N HIS A 77 -2.09 21.13 -3.35
CA HIS A 77 -2.98 20.89 -2.21
C HIS A 77 -3.40 19.42 -2.06
N THR A 78 -2.93 18.52 -2.93
CA THR A 78 -3.21 17.09 -2.77
C THR A 78 -2.29 16.45 -1.74
N HIS A 79 -2.74 15.36 -1.13
CA HIS A 79 -1.88 14.58 -0.24
C HIS A 79 -0.59 14.14 -0.96
N ARG A 80 0.53 14.24 -0.27
CA ARG A 80 1.84 13.82 -0.77
C ARG A 80 2.03 12.32 -0.56
N PRO A 81 1.96 11.46 -1.60
CA PRO A 81 1.94 10.01 -1.44
C PRO A 81 3.22 9.47 -0.78
N HIS A 82 4.38 10.05 -1.09
CA HIS A 82 5.65 9.64 -0.52
C HIS A 82 5.75 9.94 0.97
N VAL A 83 5.18 11.07 1.44
CA VAL A 83 5.14 11.43 2.87
C VAL A 83 4.20 10.51 3.62
N LEU A 84 2.99 10.27 3.06
CA LEU A 84 2.00 9.38 3.63
C LEU A 84 2.58 7.97 3.81
N LEU A 85 3.16 7.42 2.75
CA LEU A 85 3.74 6.08 2.80
C LEU A 85 4.94 5.98 3.74
N ALA A 86 5.85 6.96 3.70
CA ALA A 86 7.03 6.97 4.57
C ALA A 86 6.64 6.97 6.06
N HIS A 87 5.64 7.76 6.43
CA HIS A 87 5.17 7.80 7.82
C HIS A 87 4.50 6.48 8.24
N LEU A 88 3.65 5.89 7.39
CA LEU A 88 3.07 4.57 7.66
C LEU A 88 4.16 3.50 7.82
N MET A 89 5.15 3.49 6.92
CA MET A 89 6.25 2.51 6.98
C MET A 89 7.15 2.67 8.21
N SER A 90 7.22 3.86 8.80
CA SER A 90 7.92 4.09 10.07
C SER A 90 7.13 3.64 11.31
N GLY A 91 5.95 3.06 11.12
CA GLY A 91 5.08 2.59 12.19
C GLY A 91 4.07 3.63 12.69
N GLY A 92 3.96 4.77 12.01
CA GLY A 92 2.96 5.80 12.30
C GLY A 92 1.53 5.35 12.00
N SER A 93 0.56 6.03 12.57
CA SER A 93 -0.86 5.77 12.31
C SER A 93 -1.34 6.43 11.02
N PHE A 94 -2.47 5.96 10.49
CA PHE A 94 -3.07 6.52 9.28
C PHE A 94 -3.46 8.00 9.48
N GLY A 95 -4.02 8.36 10.62
CA GLY A 95 -4.36 9.75 10.92
C GLY A 95 -3.13 10.67 10.95
N GLU A 96 -2.04 10.24 11.59
CA GLU A 96 -0.76 10.97 11.58
C GLU A 96 -0.21 11.09 10.15
N ALA A 97 -0.22 10.02 9.37
CA ALA A 97 0.25 10.00 7.99
C ALA A 97 -0.57 10.96 7.10
N VAL A 98 -1.88 10.98 7.26
CA VAL A 98 -2.78 11.92 6.57
C VAL A 98 -2.42 13.36 6.92
N ALA A 99 -2.33 13.68 8.21
CA ALA A 99 -2.03 15.03 8.68
C ALA A 99 -0.68 15.55 8.15
N LEU A 100 0.36 14.70 8.17
CA LEU A 100 1.70 15.06 7.69
C LEU A 100 1.78 15.16 6.16
N SER A 101 1.00 14.37 5.44
CA SER A 101 1.00 14.36 3.98
C SER A 101 0.12 15.46 3.36
N THR A 102 -0.76 16.08 4.15
CA THR A 102 -1.68 17.13 3.69
C THR A 102 -0.97 18.48 3.71
N PRO A 103 -0.72 19.12 2.56
CA PRO A 103 -0.02 20.40 2.51
C PRO A 103 -0.91 21.58 2.91
N SER A 104 -2.24 21.40 2.89
CA SER A 104 -3.20 22.44 3.18
C SER A 104 -4.39 21.89 3.97
N LEU A 105 -4.57 22.36 5.20
CA LEU A 105 -5.67 21.93 6.08
C LEU A 105 -7.03 22.47 5.67
N SER A 106 -7.07 23.52 4.85
CA SER A 106 -8.31 24.21 4.46
C SER A 106 -8.78 23.84 3.06
N TRP A 107 -8.23 22.79 2.44
CA TRP A 107 -8.68 22.34 1.13
C TRP A 107 -9.66 21.16 1.24
N GLN A 108 -10.38 20.91 0.13
CA GLN A 108 -11.42 19.88 0.04
C GLN A 108 -10.80 18.50 -0.23
N SER A 109 -10.03 18.01 0.72
CA SER A 109 -9.50 16.66 0.74
C SER A 109 -10.19 15.84 1.82
N VAL A 110 -10.30 14.53 1.59
CA VAL A 110 -10.92 13.60 2.52
C VAL A 110 -10.02 12.40 2.75
N ALA A 111 -10.06 11.88 3.96
CA ALA A 111 -9.44 10.63 4.36
C ALA A 111 -10.51 9.71 4.97
N ILE A 112 -10.53 8.46 4.56
CA ILE A 112 -11.47 7.44 5.04
C ILE A 112 -10.65 6.28 5.58
N GLY A 113 -10.90 5.90 6.82
CA GLY A 113 -10.21 4.83 7.54
C GLY A 113 -10.14 5.12 9.02
N ASP A 114 -9.74 4.13 9.80
CA ASP A 114 -9.48 4.32 11.23
C ASP A 114 -8.19 5.18 11.40
N PRO A 115 -8.26 6.35 12.04
CA PRO A 115 -7.10 7.21 12.24
C PRO A 115 -6.01 6.56 13.09
N LEU A 116 -6.34 5.58 13.92
CA LEU A 116 -5.40 4.84 14.75
C LEU A 116 -4.79 3.61 14.05
N TYR A 117 -5.24 3.31 12.84
CA TYR A 117 -4.75 2.19 12.06
C TYR A 117 -3.25 2.29 11.78
N ARG A 118 -2.49 1.24 12.13
CA ARG A 118 -1.04 1.12 11.95
C ARG A 118 -0.73 -0.13 11.13
N PRO A 119 -0.61 -0.01 9.79
CA PRO A 119 -0.40 -1.18 8.91
C PRO A 119 0.94 -1.88 9.13
N PHE A 120 1.96 -1.16 9.59
CA PHE A 120 3.33 -1.65 9.74
C PHE A 120 3.78 -1.73 11.21
N LYS A 121 2.86 -2.04 12.12
CA LYS A 121 3.19 -2.15 13.56
C LYS A 121 4.11 -3.32 13.91
N VAL A 122 4.10 -4.38 13.09
CA VAL A 122 4.96 -5.56 13.29
C VAL A 122 6.28 -5.32 12.56
N SER A 123 7.39 -5.35 13.29
CA SER A 123 8.71 -5.15 12.71
C SER A 123 9.10 -6.29 11.77
N LEU A 124 10.03 -6.03 10.85
CA LEU A 124 10.56 -7.07 9.96
C LEU A 124 11.21 -8.21 10.76
N ALA A 125 11.93 -7.87 11.82
CA ALA A 125 12.57 -8.86 12.69
C ALA A 125 11.55 -9.78 13.40
N GLU A 126 10.40 -9.24 13.78
CA GLU A 126 9.30 -10.03 14.35
C GLU A 126 8.62 -10.91 13.29
N GLN A 127 8.40 -10.38 12.09
CA GLN A 127 7.84 -11.16 10.97
C GLN A 127 8.72 -12.35 10.60
N LEU A 128 10.05 -12.16 10.60
CA LEU A 128 11.03 -13.22 10.30
C LEU A 128 11.15 -14.29 11.38
N LYS A 129 10.71 -14.00 12.61
CA LYS A 129 10.66 -14.98 13.72
C LYS A 129 9.40 -15.84 13.70
N SER A 130 8.39 -15.46 12.92
CA SER A 130 7.16 -16.24 12.80
C SER A 130 7.45 -17.62 12.24
N SER A 131 6.96 -18.65 12.90
CA SER A 131 7.05 -20.04 12.43
C SER A 131 5.94 -20.39 11.43
N GLU A 132 4.98 -19.49 11.21
CA GLU A 132 3.92 -19.70 10.23
C GLU A 132 4.47 -19.49 8.83
N VAL A 133 4.45 -20.56 8.05
CA VAL A 133 4.77 -20.51 6.61
C VAL A 133 3.58 -19.97 5.85
N SER A 134 3.73 -18.79 5.29
CA SER A 134 2.71 -18.13 4.48
C SER A 134 3.37 -17.35 3.35
N THR A 135 2.60 -16.98 2.33
CA THR A 135 3.08 -16.09 1.26
C THR A 135 3.66 -14.78 1.82
N PHE A 136 3.13 -14.30 2.95
CA PHE A 136 3.64 -13.09 3.60
C PHE A 136 5.01 -13.28 4.24
N THR A 137 5.35 -14.49 4.69
CA THR A 137 6.68 -14.83 5.20
C THR A 137 7.73 -14.72 4.10
N ASP A 138 7.42 -15.15 2.88
CA ASP A 138 8.30 -15.03 1.72
C ASP A 138 8.60 -13.57 1.40
N TYR A 139 7.58 -12.68 1.43
CA TYR A 139 7.80 -11.24 1.25
C TYR A 139 8.62 -10.62 2.38
N ALA A 140 8.49 -11.10 3.62
CA ALA A 140 9.36 -10.67 4.71
C ALA A 140 10.81 -11.08 4.46
N CYS A 141 11.05 -12.30 3.97
CA CYS A 141 12.38 -12.76 3.55
C CYS A 141 12.96 -11.90 2.42
N LEU A 142 12.16 -11.58 1.39
CA LEU A 142 12.61 -10.70 0.30
C LEU A 142 12.97 -9.29 0.79
N ARG A 143 12.22 -8.75 1.74
CA ARG A 143 12.55 -7.45 2.35
C ARG A 143 13.88 -7.51 3.08
N GLU A 144 14.15 -8.59 3.81
CA GLU A 144 15.42 -8.78 4.50
C GLU A 144 16.59 -8.93 3.52
N ILE A 145 16.42 -9.73 2.46
CA ILE A 145 17.42 -9.86 1.39
C ILE A 145 17.76 -8.49 0.78
N ASN A 146 16.75 -7.68 0.48
CA ASN A 146 16.94 -6.34 -0.06
C ASN A 146 17.62 -5.39 0.93
N ARG A 147 17.34 -5.52 2.23
CA ARG A 147 18.01 -4.76 3.29
C ARG A 147 19.49 -5.13 3.34
N MET A 148 19.80 -6.43 3.41
CA MET A 148 21.16 -6.96 3.44
C MET A 148 21.95 -6.54 2.19
N LEU A 149 21.32 -6.61 1.01
CA LEU A 149 21.96 -6.21 -0.24
C LEU A 149 22.42 -4.75 -0.21
N LYS A 150 21.64 -3.85 0.40
CA LYS A 150 21.97 -2.44 0.52
C LYS A 150 22.98 -2.13 1.62
N GLN A 151 22.99 -2.88 2.71
CA GLN A 151 23.79 -2.58 3.91
C GLN A 151 25.06 -3.43 4.00
N GLU A 152 25.00 -4.67 3.57
CA GLU A 152 26.03 -5.71 3.79
C GLU A 152 26.66 -6.20 2.48
N GLY A 153 26.02 -5.91 1.33
CA GLY A 153 26.49 -6.31 0.01
C GLY A 153 25.88 -7.59 -0.53
N SER A 154 26.32 -8.02 -1.72
CA SER A 154 25.70 -9.11 -2.47
C SER A 154 25.96 -10.50 -1.88
N GLU A 155 27.18 -10.77 -1.42
CA GLU A 155 27.57 -12.10 -0.91
C GLU A 155 26.70 -12.58 0.28
N PRO A 156 26.57 -11.81 1.40
CA PRO A 156 25.74 -12.23 2.52
C PRO A 156 24.25 -12.34 2.14
N SER A 157 23.77 -11.45 1.30
CA SER A 157 22.37 -11.46 0.87
C SER A 157 22.02 -12.68 0.03
N ILE A 158 22.92 -13.10 -0.87
CA ILE A 158 22.76 -14.32 -1.67
C ILE A 158 22.82 -15.58 -0.78
N ALA A 159 23.75 -15.61 0.17
CA ALA A 159 23.86 -16.74 1.11
C ALA A 159 22.56 -16.90 1.93
N TYR A 160 22.02 -15.78 2.44
CA TYR A 160 20.76 -15.77 3.16
C TYR A 160 19.58 -16.20 2.26
N ALA A 161 19.48 -15.67 1.04
CA ALA A 161 18.43 -16.04 0.09
C ALA A 161 18.44 -17.54 -0.20
N ARG A 162 19.61 -18.11 -0.49
CA ARG A 162 19.78 -19.56 -0.73
C ARG A 162 19.35 -20.39 0.47
N SER A 163 19.71 -19.99 1.69
CA SER A 163 19.33 -20.72 2.91
C SER A 163 17.82 -20.77 3.09
N LYS A 164 17.11 -19.66 2.78
CA LYS A 164 15.66 -19.59 2.87
C LYS A 164 14.96 -20.36 1.75
N PHE A 165 15.45 -20.27 0.52
CA PHE A 165 14.90 -21.02 -0.61
C PHE A 165 15.00 -22.53 -0.41
N ILE A 166 16.12 -23.03 0.14
CA ILE A 166 16.30 -24.47 0.43
C ILE A 166 15.31 -24.94 1.50
N SER A 167 15.09 -24.12 2.53
CA SER A 167 14.16 -24.47 3.63
C SER A 167 12.68 -24.33 3.24
N GLN A 168 12.36 -23.41 2.35
CA GLN A 168 11.00 -23.08 1.92
C GLN A 168 10.99 -22.62 0.46
N PRO A 169 10.99 -23.55 -0.51
CA PRO A 169 10.92 -23.19 -1.92
C PRO A 169 9.64 -22.41 -2.24
N SER A 170 9.77 -21.21 -2.76
CA SER A 170 8.64 -20.40 -3.20
C SER A 170 8.99 -19.62 -4.46
N LEU A 171 7.96 -19.28 -5.26
CA LEU A 171 8.14 -18.45 -6.45
C LEU A 171 8.59 -17.02 -6.12
N ALA A 172 8.35 -16.57 -4.90
CA ALA A 172 8.76 -15.23 -4.47
C ALA A 172 10.26 -15.15 -4.16
N LEU A 173 10.91 -16.29 -3.83
CA LEU A 173 12.32 -16.38 -3.50
C LEU A 173 13.17 -16.94 -4.65
N ALA A 174 12.55 -17.42 -5.73
CA ALA A 174 13.21 -17.93 -6.94
C ALA A 174 13.66 -16.78 -7.85
#